data_44f783ee812d3a0db83e671e66f4ebe2
#
_entry.id   44f783ee812d3a0db83e671e66f4ebe2
#
_cell.length_a   1.000
_cell.length_b   1.000
_cell.length_c   1.000
_cell.angle_alpha   90.00
_cell.angle_beta   90.00
_cell.angle_gamma   90.00
#
_symmetry.space_group_name_H-M   'P 1'
#
loop_
_entity.id
_entity.type
_entity.pdbx_description
1 polymer ?
#
loop_
_entity_poly.entity_id
_entity_poly.type
_entity_poly.pdbx_seq_one_letter_code
_entity_poly.pdbx_strand_id
1 'polypeptide(L)'
;MKYAKALIRLALVGGIALSGAAMADHGNNITSTLRSVDVIHQGKSITIERSSDKNATVPKAYNKISRHCPPFCIQPMPLGQGIETLGELEVLGYLKRVANGDRTVQVIDSRTPEWMTHGTIPGSINIPWNKINVDVEGTFAIDAEADTLHDILQDSFGAKLINGSWDFRNAKTLAFFCNGAWCPQSAVNVKTLARLGYPAYKLKWYRGGMQSWVSLGLTTVNH
;
A
#
# COMPACT_ATOMS: atom_id res chain seq x y z
N MET A 1 -87.91 -20.32 25.97
CA MET A 1 -86.50 -20.08 26.25
C MET A 1 -85.74 -20.58 25.04
N LYS A 2 -85.26 -19.65 24.18
CA LYS A 2 -84.50 -19.98 22.95
C LYS A 2 -83.13 -19.36 23.04
N TYR A 3 -82.10 -20.15 23.13
CA TYR A 3 -80.73 -19.70 23.13
C TYR A 3 -80.24 -19.55 21.69
N ALA A 4 -79.87 -18.29 21.30
CA ALA A 4 -79.26 -17.96 20.03
C ALA A 4 -77.75 -18.19 20.20
N LYS A 5 -77.15 -19.05 19.37
CA LYS A 5 -75.68 -19.25 19.28
C LYS A 5 -75.10 -18.24 18.28
N ALA A 6 -74.31 -17.29 18.76
CA ALA A 6 -73.51 -16.41 17.93
C ALA A 6 -72.24 -17.12 17.44
N LEU A 7 -72.08 -17.20 16.12
CA LEU A 7 -70.89 -17.70 15.44
C LEU A 7 -69.95 -16.51 15.19
N ILE A 8 -68.85 -16.48 15.92
CA ILE A 8 -67.77 -15.51 15.66
C ILE A 8 -66.90 -16.08 14.51
N ARG A 9 -66.90 -15.40 13.37
CA ARG A 9 -65.99 -15.67 12.27
C ARG A 9 -64.66 -14.95 12.51
N LEU A 10 -63.63 -15.71 12.80
CA LEU A 10 -62.24 -15.19 12.90
C LEU A 10 -61.73 -15.04 11.47
N ALA A 11 -61.53 -13.79 11.02
CA ALA A 11 -60.86 -13.50 9.75
C ALA A 11 -59.34 -13.51 9.99
N LEU A 12 -58.65 -14.54 9.49
CA LEU A 12 -57.18 -14.54 9.41
C LEU A 12 -56.74 -13.56 8.28
N VAL A 13 -56.26 -12.40 8.65
CA VAL A 13 -55.53 -11.54 7.72
C VAL A 13 -54.10 -12.03 7.63
N GLY A 14 -53.82 -12.80 6.58
CA GLY A 14 -52.46 -13.22 6.25
C GLY A 14 -51.66 -12.00 5.73
N GLY A 15 -50.82 -11.42 6.59
CA GLY A 15 -49.85 -10.41 6.19
C GLY A 15 -48.74 -11.09 5.36
N ILE A 16 -48.73 -10.82 4.05
CA ILE A 16 -47.59 -11.16 3.18
C ILE A 16 -46.50 -10.15 3.54
N ALA A 17 -45.51 -10.59 4.36
CA ALA A 17 -44.25 -9.87 4.54
C ALA A 17 -43.49 -9.95 3.21
N LEU A 18 -43.53 -8.90 2.40
CA LEU A 18 -42.55 -8.71 1.33
C LEU A 18 -41.21 -8.48 2.02
N SER A 19 -40.42 -9.55 2.15
CA SER A 19 -39.00 -9.44 2.40
C SER A 19 -38.37 -8.80 1.16
N GLY A 20 -38.27 -7.47 1.19
CA GLY A 20 -37.39 -6.74 0.27
C GLY A 20 -36.00 -7.28 0.45
N ALA A 21 -35.51 -8.11 -0.49
CA ALA A 21 -34.11 -8.37 -0.61
C ALA A 21 -33.43 -6.99 -0.82
N ALA A 22 -32.77 -6.49 0.22
CA ALA A 22 -31.86 -5.36 0.05
C ALA A 22 -30.88 -5.79 -1.02
N MET A 23 -30.97 -5.19 -2.22
CA MET A 23 -29.95 -5.31 -3.23
C MET A 23 -28.67 -4.83 -2.54
N ALA A 24 -27.79 -5.77 -2.20
CA ALA A 24 -26.47 -5.42 -1.73
C ALA A 24 -25.86 -4.54 -2.81
N ASP A 25 -25.57 -3.29 -2.45
CA ASP A 25 -24.80 -2.39 -3.30
C ASP A 25 -23.48 -3.11 -3.57
N HIS A 26 -23.37 -3.72 -4.75
CA HIS A 26 -22.16 -4.37 -5.24
C HIS A 26 -21.20 -3.28 -5.70
N GLY A 27 -20.79 -2.41 -4.77
CA GLY A 27 -19.70 -1.48 -5.00
C GLY A 27 -18.49 -2.23 -5.57
N ASN A 28 -17.58 -1.52 -6.22
CA ASN A 28 -16.37 -2.12 -6.83
C ASN A 28 -15.47 -2.73 -5.74
N ASN A 29 -15.70 -3.99 -5.39
CA ASN A 29 -14.87 -4.69 -4.42
C ASN A 29 -13.41 -4.78 -4.90
N ILE A 30 -12.47 -4.83 -3.95
CA ILE A 30 -11.05 -5.06 -4.24
C ILE A 30 -10.86 -6.47 -4.81
N THR A 31 -11.49 -7.48 -4.16
CA THR A 31 -11.60 -8.87 -4.67
C THR A 31 -13.03 -9.34 -4.53
N SER A 32 -13.33 -10.56 -4.99
CA SER A 32 -14.65 -11.17 -4.79
C SER A 32 -15.09 -11.26 -3.33
N THR A 33 -14.15 -11.28 -2.39
CA THR A 33 -14.39 -11.44 -0.95
C THR A 33 -13.89 -10.28 -0.10
N LEU A 34 -13.10 -9.37 -0.65
CA LEU A 34 -12.54 -8.21 0.03
C LEU A 34 -13.12 -6.92 -0.56
N ARG A 35 -13.94 -6.21 0.20
CA ARG A 35 -14.49 -4.91 -0.22
C ARG A 35 -13.46 -3.79 -0.06
N SER A 36 -12.90 -3.66 1.13
CA SER A 36 -12.03 -2.55 1.52
C SER A 36 -11.06 -2.96 2.62
N VAL A 37 -10.07 -2.10 2.89
CA VAL A 37 -9.11 -2.24 3.99
C VAL A 37 -9.02 -0.91 4.73
N ASP A 38 -9.26 -0.92 6.04
CA ASP A 38 -9.03 0.26 6.87
C ASP A 38 -7.59 0.32 7.33
N VAL A 39 -7.00 1.51 7.23
CA VAL A 39 -5.62 1.80 7.62
C VAL A 39 -5.54 3.08 8.42
N ILE A 40 -4.44 3.26 9.15
CA ILE A 40 -4.14 4.54 9.80
C ILE A 40 -3.09 5.29 8.97
N HIS A 41 -3.42 6.51 8.56
CA HIS A 41 -2.50 7.41 7.87
C HIS A 41 -2.45 8.74 8.61
N GLN A 42 -1.25 9.13 9.11
CA GLN A 42 -1.06 10.34 9.90
C GLN A 42 -2.08 10.48 11.06
N GLY A 43 -2.33 9.38 11.78
CA GLY A 43 -3.27 9.35 12.92
C GLY A 43 -4.76 9.34 12.56
N LYS A 44 -5.11 9.35 11.27
CA LYS A 44 -6.50 9.30 10.79
C LYS A 44 -6.83 7.94 10.20
N SER A 45 -8.03 7.43 10.46
CA SER A 45 -8.53 6.23 9.79
C SER A 45 -8.89 6.56 8.34
N ILE A 46 -8.36 5.78 7.40
CA ILE A 46 -8.63 5.89 5.96
C ILE A 46 -9.07 4.52 5.46
N THR A 47 -10.18 4.47 4.75
CA THR A 47 -10.63 3.25 4.07
C THR A 47 -10.04 3.20 2.67
N ILE A 48 -9.26 2.17 2.39
CA ILE A 48 -8.79 1.85 1.04
C ILE A 48 -9.88 1.00 0.37
N GLU A 49 -10.43 1.51 -0.71
CA GLU A 49 -11.44 0.83 -1.52
C GLU A 49 -11.21 1.14 -3.01
N ARG A 50 -11.93 0.48 -3.89
CA ARG A 50 -11.94 0.81 -5.32
C ARG A 50 -13.01 1.87 -5.61
N SER A 51 -12.66 2.83 -6.46
CA SER A 51 -13.59 3.86 -6.92
C SER A 51 -14.85 3.25 -7.52
N SER A 52 -16.02 3.76 -7.10
CA SER A 52 -17.31 3.45 -7.68
C SER A 52 -17.71 4.42 -8.81
N ASP A 53 -16.94 5.48 -9.02
CA ASP A 53 -17.18 6.43 -10.11
C ASP A 53 -16.81 5.78 -11.45
N LYS A 54 -17.83 5.54 -12.28
CA LYS A 54 -17.71 4.95 -13.61
C LYS A 54 -16.97 5.83 -14.61
N ASN A 55 -16.85 7.13 -14.32
CA ASN A 55 -16.14 8.11 -15.15
C ASN A 55 -14.72 8.38 -14.62
N ALA A 56 -14.31 7.75 -13.52
CA ALA A 56 -12.98 7.91 -12.98
C ALA A 56 -11.92 7.49 -14.01
N THR A 57 -10.89 8.30 -14.14
CA THR A 57 -9.76 8.06 -15.04
C THR A 57 -8.46 8.09 -14.25
N VAL A 58 -7.40 7.54 -14.83
CA VAL A 58 -6.06 7.62 -14.22
C VAL A 58 -5.68 9.10 -14.05
N PRO A 59 -5.31 9.53 -12.84
CA PRO A 59 -4.92 10.92 -12.59
C PRO A 59 -3.79 11.38 -13.52
N LYS A 60 -3.83 12.66 -13.94
CA LYS A 60 -2.88 13.23 -14.93
C LYS A 60 -1.42 13.00 -14.56
N ALA A 61 -1.07 13.01 -13.28
CA ALA A 61 0.28 12.75 -12.80
C ALA A 61 0.79 11.33 -13.16
N TYR A 62 -0.11 10.37 -13.37
CA TYR A 62 0.21 8.97 -13.60
C TYR A 62 -0.15 8.45 -15.00
N ASN A 63 -0.75 9.26 -15.87
CA ASN A 63 -1.21 8.83 -17.19
C ASN A 63 -0.13 8.88 -18.30
N LYS A 64 1.04 9.45 -18.01
CA LYS A 64 2.15 9.53 -18.96
C LYS A 64 2.78 8.15 -19.16
N ILE A 65 2.75 7.64 -20.38
CA ILE A 65 3.26 6.29 -20.74
C ILE A 65 4.65 6.31 -21.37
N SER A 66 5.07 7.41 -22.00
CA SER A 66 6.40 7.54 -22.60
C SER A 66 7.37 8.21 -21.65
N ARG A 67 8.54 7.58 -21.43
CA ARG A 67 9.60 8.09 -20.55
C ARG A 67 10.96 7.81 -21.13
N HIS A 68 11.88 8.75 -20.97
CA HIS A 68 13.24 8.60 -21.44
C HIS A 68 14.00 7.54 -20.60
N CYS A 69 14.70 6.65 -21.25
CA CYS A 69 15.56 5.64 -20.62
C CYS A 69 16.99 5.78 -21.18
N PRO A 70 18.00 5.95 -20.32
CA PRO A 70 17.94 6.18 -18.88
C PRO A 70 17.38 7.57 -18.52
N PRO A 71 16.91 7.85 -17.29
CA PRO A 71 16.95 6.97 -16.12
C PRO A 71 15.71 6.09 -15.95
N PHE A 72 14.61 6.35 -16.69
CA PHE A 72 13.32 5.72 -16.44
C PHE A 72 13.13 4.44 -17.25
N CYS A 73 14.08 3.53 -17.12
CA CYS A 73 14.03 2.23 -17.79
C CYS A 73 13.10 1.25 -17.08
N ILE A 74 12.53 0.31 -17.83
CA ILE A 74 11.72 -0.76 -17.26
C ILE A 74 12.56 -1.59 -16.33
N GLN A 75 12.13 -1.69 -15.07
CA GLN A 75 12.81 -2.49 -14.05
C GLN A 75 12.47 -3.99 -14.23
N PRO A 76 13.41 -4.91 -13.93
CA PRO A 76 13.14 -6.34 -13.98
C PRO A 76 12.08 -6.74 -12.98
N MET A 77 11.44 -7.92 -13.15
CA MET A 77 10.49 -8.43 -12.17
C MET A 77 11.16 -8.78 -10.84
N PRO A 78 12.24 -9.59 -10.78
CA PRO A 78 12.97 -9.83 -9.55
C PRO A 78 14.11 -8.79 -9.41
N LEU A 79 14.26 -8.19 -8.22
CA LEU A 79 15.39 -7.31 -7.91
C LEU A 79 16.63 -8.07 -7.43
N GLY A 80 16.45 -9.28 -6.94
CA GLY A 80 17.54 -10.13 -6.43
C GLY A 80 16.99 -11.38 -5.75
N GLN A 81 17.87 -12.32 -5.46
CA GLN A 81 17.51 -13.56 -4.79
C GLN A 81 16.99 -13.27 -3.36
N GLY A 82 15.83 -13.85 -3.00
CA GLY A 82 15.21 -13.68 -1.69
C GLY A 82 14.41 -12.38 -1.52
N ILE A 83 14.46 -11.46 -2.50
CA ILE A 83 13.66 -10.23 -2.51
C ILE A 83 12.36 -10.54 -3.22
N GLU A 84 11.24 -10.39 -2.51
CA GLU A 84 9.91 -10.65 -3.05
C GLU A 84 9.36 -9.43 -3.77
N THR A 85 8.85 -9.64 -5.00
CA THR A 85 8.08 -8.64 -5.73
C THR A 85 6.61 -8.79 -5.37
N LEU A 86 5.97 -7.68 -4.97
CA LEU A 86 4.60 -7.63 -4.49
C LEU A 86 3.64 -7.15 -5.59
N GLY A 87 2.41 -7.65 -5.54
CA GLY A 87 1.23 -7.05 -6.14
C GLY A 87 0.43 -6.23 -5.11
N GLU A 88 -0.70 -5.71 -5.53
CA GLU A 88 -1.56 -4.82 -4.73
C GLU A 88 -2.12 -5.53 -3.50
N LEU A 89 -2.48 -6.81 -3.62
CA LEU A 89 -3.07 -7.56 -2.52
C LEU A 89 -2.07 -7.82 -1.39
N GLU A 90 -0.81 -8.09 -1.73
CA GLU A 90 0.26 -8.24 -0.76
C GLU A 90 0.54 -6.90 -0.06
N VAL A 91 0.55 -5.77 -0.79
CA VAL A 91 0.69 -4.43 -0.20
C VAL A 91 -0.45 -4.15 0.76
N LEU A 92 -1.71 -4.42 0.38
CA LEU A 92 -2.88 -4.30 1.25
C LEU A 92 -2.74 -5.17 2.51
N GLY A 93 -2.19 -6.39 2.37
CA GLY A 93 -1.88 -7.26 3.50
C GLY A 93 -0.88 -6.63 4.49
N TYR A 94 0.21 -6.02 3.99
CA TYR A 94 1.17 -5.31 4.83
C TYR A 94 0.55 -4.06 5.50
N LEU A 95 -0.23 -3.28 4.77
CA LEU A 95 -0.92 -2.10 5.32
C LEU A 95 -1.90 -2.48 6.43
N LYS A 96 -2.64 -3.58 6.25
CA LYS A 96 -3.55 -4.12 7.27
C LYS A 96 -2.79 -4.56 8.53
N ARG A 97 -1.62 -5.20 8.38
CA ARG A 97 -0.75 -5.56 9.51
C ARG A 97 -0.32 -4.31 10.29
N VAL A 98 0.15 -3.27 9.58
CA VAL A 98 0.53 -1.98 10.20
C VAL A 98 -0.66 -1.37 10.95
N ALA A 99 -1.85 -1.33 10.34
CA ALA A 99 -3.06 -0.78 10.94
C ALA A 99 -3.49 -1.54 12.21
N ASN A 100 -3.23 -2.85 12.25
CA ASN A 100 -3.47 -3.70 13.42
C ASN A 100 -2.36 -3.62 14.50
N GLY A 101 -1.42 -2.67 14.39
CA GLY A 101 -0.38 -2.42 15.37
C GLY A 101 0.87 -3.29 15.22
N ASP A 102 1.03 -4.02 14.12
CA ASP A 102 2.25 -4.78 13.84
C ASP A 102 3.41 -3.82 13.51
N ARG A 103 4.32 -3.67 14.46
CA ARG A 103 5.49 -2.81 14.35
C ARG A 103 6.68 -3.46 13.65
N THR A 104 6.55 -4.72 13.24
CA THR A 104 7.62 -5.48 12.55
C THR A 104 7.59 -5.31 11.05
N VAL A 105 6.63 -4.56 10.50
CA VAL A 105 6.50 -4.28 9.09
C VAL A 105 6.32 -2.79 8.83
N GLN A 106 6.69 -2.33 7.62
CA GLN A 106 6.49 -0.96 7.18
C GLN A 106 6.33 -0.88 5.67
N VAL A 107 5.42 -0.03 5.20
CA VAL A 107 5.24 0.27 3.78
C VAL A 107 5.81 1.66 3.51
N ILE A 108 6.69 1.78 2.52
CA ILE A 108 7.54 2.94 2.30
C ILE A 108 7.38 3.48 0.88
N ASP A 109 6.99 4.73 0.80
CA ASP A 109 7.02 5.51 -0.43
C ASP A 109 8.43 6.09 -0.62
N SER A 110 9.14 5.62 -1.65
CA SER A 110 10.51 6.04 -1.96
C SER A 110 10.58 7.32 -2.80
N ARG A 111 9.43 7.90 -3.16
CA ARG A 111 9.41 9.09 -4.01
C ARG A 111 9.86 10.33 -3.24
N THR A 112 10.26 11.36 -4.00
CA THR A 112 10.57 12.66 -3.39
C THR A 112 9.30 13.33 -2.84
N PRO A 113 9.41 14.27 -1.87
CA PRO A 113 8.26 14.92 -1.24
C PRO A 113 7.32 15.61 -2.24
N GLU A 114 7.83 16.13 -3.36
CA GLU A 114 7.01 16.78 -4.39
C GLU A 114 5.96 15.83 -4.98
N TRP A 115 6.26 14.54 -5.09
CA TRP A 115 5.31 13.55 -5.57
C TRP A 115 4.17 13.27 -4.59
N MET A 116 4.36 13.58 -3.30
CA MET A 116 3.33 13.39 -2.28
C MET A 116 2.10 14.29 -2.52
N THR A 117 2.29 15.44 -3.17
CA THR A 117 1.18 16.34 -3.57
C THR A 117 0.24 15.73 -4.61
N HIS A 118 0.68 14.67 -5.31
CA HIS A 118 -0.11 13.92 -6.27
C HIS A 118 -0.75 12.65 -5.68
N GLY A 119 -0.67 12.50 -4.36
CA GLY A 119 -1.21 11.37 -3.63
C GLY A 119 -0.20 10.25 -3.37
N THR A 120 -0.44 9.51 -2.29
CA THR A 120 0.31 8.31 -1.88
C THR A 120 -0.63 7.21 -1.44
N ILE A 121 -0.10 6.01 -1.23
CA ILE A 121 -0.85 4.88 -0.66
C ILE A 121 -1.12 5.15 0.82
N PRO A 122 -2.39 5.16 1.28
CA PRO A 122 -2.71 5.39 2.68
C PRO A 122 -2.03 4.36 3.60
N GLY A 123 -1.51 4.81 4.75
CA GLY A 123 -0.80 3.96 5.71
C GLY A 123 0.69 3.76 5.39
N SER A 124 1.19 4.22 4.25
CA SER A 124 2.62 4.28 3.98
C SER A 124 3.28 5.50 4.66
N ILE A 125 4.59 5.43 4.82
CA ILE A 125 5.43 6.57 5.20
C ILE A 125 6.30 6.97 4.01
N ASN A 126 6.65 8.25 3.92
CA ASN A 126 7.59 8.72 2.92
C ASN A 126 9.02 8.71 3.47
N ILE A 127 9.89 7.93 2.84
CA ILE A 127 11.33 7.99 3.01
C ILE A 127 11.93 8.13 1.62
N PRO A 128 12.29 9.34 1.19
CA PRO A 128 12.80 9.61 -0.14
C PRO A 128 14.02 8.76 -0.47
N TRP A 129 14.09 8.28 -1.70
CA TRP A 129 15.15 7.38 -2.16
C TRP A 129 16.56 7.91 -1.94
N ASN A 130 16.77 9.23 -2.09
CA ASN A 130 18.05 9.89 -1.88
C ASN A 130 18.49 9.95 -0.40
N LYS A 131 17.62 9.60 0.55
CA LYS A 131 17.97 9.48 1.96
C LYS A 131 18.53 8.08 2.32
N ILE A 132 18.31 7.09 1.47
CA ILE A 132 18.83 5.73 1.65
C ILE A 132 20.00 5.45 0.71
N ASN A 133 19.99 6.04 -0.47
CA ASN A 133 20.99 5.79 -1.50
C ASN A 133 22.24 6.63 -1.26
N VAL A 134 23.22 6.08 -0.56
CA VAL A 134 24.44 6.75 -0.15
C VAL A 134 25.62 6.58 -1.11
N ASP A 135 25.54 5.71 -2.09
CA ASP A 135 26.54 5.56 -3.16
C ASP A 135 26.11 4.46 -4.12
N VAL A 136 25.76 4.84 -5.33
CA VAL A 136 25.65 3.89 -6.43
C VAL A 136 26.49 4.48 -7.55
N GLU A 137 27.65 3.85 -7.79
CA GLU A 137 28.49 4.17 -8.92
C GLU A 137 27.69 4.50 -10.18
N GLY A 138 27.72 5.77 -10.56
CA GLY A 138 27.51 6.21 -11.92
C GLY A 138 26.13 6.68 -12.34
N THR A 139 25.05 6.66 -11.52
CA THR A 139 23.76 7.07 -12.06
C THR A 139 22.93 8.03 -11.20
N PHE A 140 23.03 8.00 -9.90
CA PHE A 140 22.25 8.86 -8.99
C PHE A 140 22.96 9.07 -7.65
N ALA A 141 24.26 9.44 -7.67
CA ALA A 141 24.92 9.91 -6.47
C ALA A 141 24.26 11.22 -6.06
N ILE A 142 23.57 11.24 -4.96
CA ILE A 142 23.08 12.46 -4.34
C ILE A 142 23.31 12.31 -2.84
N ASP A 143 23.88 13.32 -2.26
CA ASP A 143 24.18 13.69 -0.90
C ASP A 143 23.20 13.15 0.16
N ALA A 144 23.11 11.82 0.33
CA ALA A 144 22.59 11.28 1.57
C ALA A 144 23.71 11.47 2.60
N GLU A 145 23.51 12.38 3.51
CA GLU A 145 24.37 12.50 4.67
C GLU A 145 24.39 11.15 5.39
N ALA A 146 25.56 10.61 5.65
CA ALA A 146 25.74 9.32 6.30
C ALA A 146 24.93 9.22 7.60
N ASP A 147 24.83 10.32 8.33
CA ASP A 147 24.02 10.45 9.56
C ASP A 147 22.54 10.19 9.29
N THR A 148 21.99 10.69 8.17
CA THR A 148 20.57 10.47 7.82
C THR A 148 20.26 9.00 7.57
N LEU A 149 21.14 8.25 6.87
CA LEU A 149 20.94 6.82 6.66
C LEU A 149 21.07 6.04 7.97
N HIS A 150 22.01 6.41 8.82
CA HIS A 150 22.19 5.80 10.14
C HIS A 150 20.90 5.93 10.97
N ASP A 151 20.32 7.13 11.07
CA ASP A 151 19.08 7.39 11.80
C ASP A 151 17.89 6.60 11.19
N ILE A 152 17.80 6.54 9.87
CA ILE A 152 16.76 5.72 9.20
C ILE A 152 16.90 4.24 9.56
N LEU A 153 18.11 3.69 9.49
CA LEU A 153 18.35 2.28 9.81
C LEU A 153 18.01 1.97 11.26
N GLN A 154 18.39 2.84 12.19
CA GLN A 154 18.19 2.64 13.63
C GLN A 154 16.76 2.93 14.04
N ASP A 155 16.28 4.15 13.80
CA ASP A 155 15.01 4.64 14.37
C ASP A 155 13.80 4.19 13.56
N SER A 156 13.92 4.19 12.23
CA SER A 156 12.80 3.81 11.37
C SER A 156 12.75 2.31 11.11
N PHE A 157 13.88 1.67 10.85
CA PHE A 157 13.92 0.26 10.45
C PHE A 157 14.23 -0.70 11.60
N GLY A 158 14.68 -0.20 12.76
CA GLY A 158 14.95 -1.00 13.95
C GLY A 158 16.21 -1.85 13.87
N ALA A 159 17.15 -1.49 12.97
CA ALA A 159 18.48 -2.06 12.96
C ALA A 159 19.30 -1.56 14.18
N LYS A 160 20.34 -2.27 14.54
CA LYS A 160 21.24 -1.86 15.63
C LYS A 160 22.68 -1.82 15.13
N LEU A 161 23.43 -0.79 15.50
CA LEU A 161 24.85 -0.74 15.26
C LEU A 161 25.58 -1.40 16.44
N ILE A 162 26.27 -2.51 16.22
CA ILE A 162 27.00 -3.25 17.24
C ILE A 162 28.46 -3.39 16.78
N ASN A 163 29.38 -2.83 17.55
CA ASN A 163 30.82 -2.87 17.25
C ASN A 163 31.17 -2.43 15.81
N GLY A 164 30.50 -1.37 15.31
CA GLY A 164 30.72 -0.83 13.97
C GLY A 164 30.07 -1.62 12.83
N SER A 165 29.28 -2.64 13.13
CA SER A 165 28.55 -3.44 12.13
C SER A 165 27.04 -3.39 12.37
N TRP A 166 26.25 -3.37 11.31
CA TRP A 166 24.80 -3.39 11.41
C TRP A 166 24.26 -4.78 11.77
N ASP A 167 23.40 -4.83 12.76
CA ASP A 167 22.61 -5.99 13.14
C ASP A 167 21.14 -5.80 12.73
N PHE A 168 20.70 -6.57 11.74
CA PHE A 168 19.35 -6.52 11.19
C PHE A 168 18.43 -7.63 11.71
N ARG A 169 18.83 -8.43 12.71
CA ARG A 169 18.02 -9.57 13.19
C ARG A 169 16.61 -9.14 13.62
N ASN A 170 16.50 -8.01 14.31
CA ASN A 170 15.25 -7.46 14.78
C ASN A 170 14.71 -6.32 13.88
N ALA A 171 15.36 -6.04 12.76
CA ALA A 171 14.91 -5.03 11.83
C ALA A 171 13.58 -5.42 11.18
N LYS A 172 12.80 -4.43 10.78
CA LYS A 172 11.46 -4.60 10.20
C LYS A 172 11.51 -5.25 8.82
N THR A 173 10.40 -5.84 8.40
CA THR A 173 10.12 -6.15 6.99
C THR A 173 9.67 -4.86 6.30
N LEU A 174 10.30 -4.52 5.19
CA LEU A 174 10.12 -3.25 4.50
C LEU A 174 9.55 -3.49 3.10
N ALA A 175 8.39 -2.90 2.79
CA ALA A 175 7.77 -2.95 1.47
C ALA A 175 7.90 -1.60 0.78
N PHE A 176 8.75 -1.52 -0.24
CA PHE A 176 9.05 -0.28 -0.95
C PHE A 176 8.24 -0.13 -2.23
N PHE A 177 7.78 1.07 -2.52
CA PHE A 177 7.20 1.42 -3.81
C PHE A 177 7.66 2.79 -4.31
N CYS A 178 7.35 3.06 -5.59
CA CYS A 178 7.64 4.29 -6.29
C CYS A 178 6.50 4.63 -7.26
N ASN A 179 6.77 5.37 -8.34
CA ASN A 179 5.75 5.76 -9.30
C ASN A 179 5.25 4.61 -10.20
N GLY A 180 6.07 3.60 -10.47
CA GLY A 180 5.68 2.49 -11.35
C GLY A 180 6.86 1.63 -11.79
N ALA A 181 6.60 0.67 -12.65
CA ALA A 181 7.58 -0.32 -13.11
C ALA A 181 8.79 0.25 -13.87
N TRP A 182 8.75 1.49 -14.27
CA TRP A 182 9.83 2.24 -14.92
C TRP A 182 10.62 3.12 -13.93
N CYS A 183 10.17 3.25 -12.69
CA CYS A 183 10.79 4.12 -11.69
C CYS A 183 11.90 3.37 -10.95
N PRO A 184 13.17 3.83 -10.98
CA PRO A 184 14.27 3.14 -10.32
C PRO A 184 14.36 3.40 -8.81
N GLN A 185 13.71 4.43 -8.26
CA GLN A 185 13.94 4.93 -6.90
C GLN A 185 13.77 3.86 -5.82
N SER A 186 12.63 3.14 -5.79
CA SER A 186 12.40 2.08 -4.82
C SER A 186 13.31 0.87 -5.04
N ALA A 187 13.59 0.54 -6.32
CA ALA A 187 14.50 -0.55 -6.67
C ALA A 187 15.93 -0.28 -6.18
N VAL A 188 16.39 0.96 -6.29
CA VAL A 188 17.70 1.41 -5.79
C VAL A 188 17.75 1.28 -4.27
N ASN A 189 16.73 1.74 -3.54
CA ASN A 189 16.68 1.62 -2.07
C ASN A 189 16.80 0.15 -1.63
N VAL A 190 16.01 -0.73 -2.24
CA VAL A 190 16.04 -2.17 -1.93
C VAL A 190 17.44 -2.76 -2.17
N LYS A 191 18.07 -2.44 -3.31
CA LYS A 191 19.42 -2.91 -3.64
C LYS A 191 20.47 -2.34 -2.70
N THR A 192 20.38 -1.07 -2.32
CA THR A 192 21.30 -0.44 -1.37
C THR A 192 21.22 -1.12 -0.01
N LEU A 193 20.03 -1.34 0.53
CA LEU A 193 19.84 -2.04 1.80
C LEU A 193 20.36 -3.48 1.74
N ALA A 194 20.12 -4.19 0.64
CA ALA A 194 20.64 -5.55 0.46
C ALA A 194 22.19 -5.57 0.46
N ARG A 195 22.85 -4.59 -0.17
CA ARG A 195 24.33 -4.44 -0.14
C ARG A 195 24.86 -4.12 1.26
N LEU A 196 24.09 -3.40 2.08
CA LEU A 196 24.42 -3.14 3.48
C LEU A 196 24.23 -4.36 4.40
N GLY A 197 23.76 -5.49 3.85
CA GLY A 197 23.53 -6.72 4.61
C GLY A 197 22.14 -6.85 5.20
N TYR A 198 21.19 -5.97 4.82
CA TYR A 198 19.79 -6.14 5.23
C TYR A 198 19.26 -7.47 4.69
N PRO A 199 18.60 -8.33 5.52
CA PRO A 199 18.15 -9.63 5.07
C PRO A 199 17.20 -9.54 3.87
N ALA A 200 17.54 -10.18 2.76
CA ALA A 200 16.78 -10.11 1.51
C ALA A 200 15.29 -10.50 1.70
N TYR A 201 15.04 -11.53 2.55
CA TYR A 201 13.66 -11.96 2.84
C TYR A 201 12.82 -10.93 3.60
N LYS A 202 13.44 -9.89 4.18
CA LYS A 202 12.75 -8.75 4.81
C LYS A 202 12.56 -7.57 3.85
N LEU A 203 13.14 -7.62 2.66
CA LEU A 203 13.00 -6.59 1.63
C LEU A 203 11.93 -7.03 0.64
N LYS A 204 10.92 -6.18 0.47
CA LYS A 204 9.79 -6.38 -0.41
C LYS A 204 9.71 -5.21 -1.37
N TRP A 205 9.29 -5.48 -2.59
CA TRP A 205 9.22 -4.46 -3.61
C TRP A 205 7.90 -4.49 -4.38
N TYR A 206 7.09 -3.45 -4.22
CA TYR A 206 5.89 -3.25 -5.01
C TYR A 206 6.25 -2.54 -6.32
N ARG A 207 6.55 -3.36 -7.35
CA ARG A 207 7.01 -2.90 -8.66
C ARG A 207 5.99 -2.02 -9.39
N GLY A 208 4.70 -2.33 -9.27
CA GLY A 208 3.60 -1.60 -9.91
C GLY A 208 3.50 -0.14 -9.47
N GLY A 209 3.81 0.13 -8.20
CA GLY A 209 3.83 1.46 -7.61
C GLY A 209 2.52 2.21 -7.76
N MET A 210 2.59 3.53 -7.68
CA MET A 210 1.41 4.39 -7.77
C MET A 210 0.65 4.24 -9.08
N GLN A 211 1.34 4.04 -10.21
CA GLN A 211 0.68 3.92 -11.51
C GLN A 211 -0.25 2.71 -11.57
N SER A 212 0.18 1.56 -11.08
CA SER A 212 -0.67 0.37 -10.98
C SER A 212 -1.79 0.58 -9.96
N TRP A 213 -1.46 1.13 -8.78
CA TRP A 213 -2.42 1.42 -7.71
C TRP A 213 -3.61 2.26 -8.19
N VAL A 214 -3.34 3.42 -8.81
CA VAL A 214 -4.39 4.32 -9.29
C VAL A 214 -5.13 3.78 -10.51
N SER A 215 -4.49 2.95 -11.35
CA SER A 215 -5.16 2.33 -12.51
C SER A 215 -6.21 1.31 -12.11
N LEU A 216 -6.13 0.77 -10.90
CA LEU A 216 -7.13 -0.09 -10.29
C LEU A 216 -8.21 0.68 -9.53
N GLY A 217 -8.14 2.01 -9.50
CA GLY A 217 -9.07 2.88 -8.79
C GLY A 217 -8.96 2.79 -7.27
N LEU A 218 -7.81 2.38 -6.73
CA LEU A 218 -7.58 2.28 -5.29
C LEU A 218 -7.39 3.67 -4.66
N THR A 219 -7.89 3.83 -3.44
CA THR A 219 -7.83 5.07 -2.66
C THR A 219 -6.41 5.58 -2.51
N THR A 220 -6.23 6.90 -2.69
CA THR A 220 -5.01 7.65 -2.39
C THR A 220 -5.29 8.77 -1.41
N VAL A 221 -4.26 9.24 -0.71
CA VAL A 221 -4.32 10.43 0.16
C VAL A 221 -3.24 11.41 -0.23
N ASN A 222 -3.54 12.70 -0.14
CA ASN A 222 -2.58 13.78 -0.33
C ASN A 222 -1.98 14.19 1.02
N HIS A 223 -0.74 14.63 1.00
CA HIS A 223 -0.07 15.26 2.15
C HIS A 223 -0.32 16.76 2.16
#